data_2f5141cdd32467362fb7477a42e4c98e
#
_entry.id   2f5141cdd32467362fb7477a42e4c98e
#
_cell.length_a   1.000
_cell.length_b   1.000
_cell.length_c   1.000
_cell.angle_alpha   90.00
_cell.angle_beta   90.00
_cell.angle_gamma   90.00
#
_symmetry.space_group_name_H-M   'P 1'
#
loop_
_entity.id
_entity.type
_entity.pdbx_description
1 polymer ?
#
loop_
_entity_poly.entity_id
_entity_poly.type
_entity_poly.pdbx_seq_one_letter_code
_entity_poly.pdbx_strand_id
1 'polypeptide(L)'
;PPGIDNVDLRDCRGAGFGFVSREDHVSGRLALRHEGLLLDDYYGVKAMTLFRSLLADGAPTPAVFWHTGGIAAALTTLTRGAT
;
A
#
# COMPACT_ATOMS: atom_id res chain seq x y z
N PRO A 1 6.41 3.47 27.28
CA PRO A 1 5.01 3.85 27.27
C PRO A 1 4.11 2.68 26.89
N PRO A 2 2.93 2.60 27.45
CA PRO A 2 2.05 1.43 27.24
C PRO A 2 1.70 1.19 25.78
N GLY A 3 1.65 2.22 24.94
CA GLY A 3 1.28 2.07 23.55
C GLY A 3 2.31 1.44 22.65
N ILE A 4 3.58 1.38 23.08
CA ILE A 4 4.66 0.86 22.25
C ILE A 4 4.55 -0.66 22.05
N ASP A 5 4.08 -1.37 23.04
CA ASP A 5 3.95 -2.83 22.97
C ASP A 5 2.93 -3.30 21.93
N ASN A 6 2.07 -2.39 21.47
CA ASN A 6 1.04 -2.69 20.49
C ASN A 6 1.47 -2.32 19.06
N VAL A 7 2.71 -1.88 18.86
CA VAL A 7 3.22 -1.45 17.56
C VAL A 7 4.18 -2.51 17.02
N ASP A 8 3.90 -2.99 15.81
CA ASP A 8 4.75 -3.92 15.07
C ASP A 8 5.26 -3.20 13.83
N LEU A 9 6.55 -2.95 13.77
CA LEU A 9 7.18 -2.30 12.63
C LEU A 9 7.65 -3.35 11.63
N ARG A 10 7.17 -3.22 10.39
CA ARG A 10 7.52 -4.14 9.32
C ARG A 10 8.14 -3.40 8.15
N ASP A 11 9.14 -4.01 7.54
CA ASP A 11 9.79 -3.48 6.35
C ASP A 11 9.04 -3.95 5.12
N CYS A 12 8.45 -3.02 4.38
CA CYS A 12 7.75 -3.31 3.13
C CYS A 12 8.35 -2.55 1.95
N ARG A 13 9.60 -2.08 2.07
CA ARG A 13 10.24 -1.28 1.03
C ARG A 13 10.50 -2.07 -0.27
N GLY A 14 10.58 -3.38 -0.19
CA GLY A 14 10.95 -4.19 -1.33
C GLY A 14 12.38 -3.88 -1.78
N ALA A 15 12.55 -3.57 -3.07
CA ALA A 15 13.85 -3.21 -3.63
C ALA A 15 14.28 -1.78 -3.32
N GLY A 16 13.48 -1.02 -2.59
CA GLY A 16 13.79 0.33 -2.14
C GLY A 16 12.88 1.38 -2.74
N PHE A 17 13.19 2.64 -2.43
CA PHE A 17 12.42 3.79 -2.89
C PHE A 17 12.43 3.87 -4.42
N GLY A 18 11.26 4.08 -4.99
CA GLY A 18 11.10 4.22 -6.44
C GLY A 18 11.00 2.90 -7.20
N PHE A 19 11.19 1.77 -6.54
CA PHE A 19 11.03 0.45 -7.16
C PHE A 19 9.67 -0.13 -6.81
N VAL A 20 8.88 -0.43 -7.84
CA VAL A 20 7.53 -0.96 -7.69
C VAL A 20 7.51 -2.40 -8.16
N SER A 21 7.21 -3.33 -7.26
CA SER A 21 7.13 -4.74 -7.60
C SER A 21 5.85 -5.04 -8.38
N ARG A 22 5.79 -6.24 -8.97
CA ARG A 22 4.57 -6.72 -9.60
C ARG A 22 3.40 -6.75 -8.61
N GLU A 23 3.65 -7.20 -7.38
CA GLU A 23 2.61 -7.24 -6.33
C GLU A 23 2.14 -5.85 -5.95
N ASP A 24 3.03 -4.87 -5.97
CA ASP A 24 2.67 -3.48 -5.71
C ASP A 24 1.74 -2.95 -6.81
N HIS A 25 2.03 -3.25 -8.08
CA HIS A 25 1.15 -2.89 -9.18
C HIS A 25 -0.23 -3.53 -9.04
N VAL A 26 -0.27 -4.80 -8.66
CA VAL A 26 -1.53 -5.51 -8.40
C VAL A 26 -2.30 -4.83 -7.27
N SER A 27 -1.61 -4.50 -6.17
CA SER A 27 -2.23 -3.82 -5.04
C SER A 27 -2.86 -2.49 -5.43
N GLY A 28 -2.14 -1.70 -6.23
CA GLY A 28 -2.65 -0.40 -6.70
C GLY A 28 -3.89 -0.56 -7.56
N ARG A 29 -3.88 -1.51 -8.49
CA ARG A 29 -5.04 -1.76 -9.36
C ARG A 29 -6.24 -2.27 -8.59
N LEU A 30 -6.04 -3.18 -7.64
CA LEU A 30 -7.13 -3.71 -6.84
C LEU A 30 -7.76 -2.64 -5.96
N ALA A 31 -6.94 -1.79 -5.33
CA ALA A 31 -7.43 -0.71 -4.50
C ALA A 31 -8.27 0.28 -5.32
N LEU A 32 -7.78 0.67 -6.49
CA LEU A 32 -8.51 1.58 -7.36
C LEU A 32 -9.80 0.96 -7.88
N ARG A 33 -9.73 -0.27 -8.34
CA ARG A 33 -10.86 -0.97 -8.98
C ARG A 33 -11.98 -1.28 -8.01
N HIS A 34 -11.67 -1.71 -6.79
CA HIS A 34 -12.67 -2.20 -5.86
C HIS A 34 -13.08 -1.17 -4.81
N GLU A 35 -12.18 -0.27 -4.44
CA GLU A 35 -12.41 0.69 -3.36
C GLU A 35 -12.35 2.15 -3.82
N GLY A 36 -12.00 2.41 -5.06
CA GLY A 36 -11.81 3.76 -5.54
C GLY A 36 -10.62 4.47 -4.87
N LEU A 37 -9.68 3.72 -4.31
CA LEU A 37 -8.50 4.28 -3.66
C LEU A 37 -7.37 4.44 -4.64
N LEU A 38 -6.84 5.66 -4.75
CA LEU A 38 -5.69 5.95 -5.58
C LEU A 38 -4.45 5.98 -4.70
N LEU A 39 -3.56 4.98 -4.88
CA LEU A 39 -2.35 4.81 -4.09
C LEU A 39 -1.13 5.25 -4.89
N ASP A 40 -0.19 5.92 -4.22
CA ASP A 40 1.07 6.30 -4.83
C ASP A 40 2.01 5.10 -4.93
N ASP A 41 2.97 5.16 -5.88
CA ASP A 41 3.94 4.08 -6.12
C ASP A 41 5.08 4.06 -5.12
N TYR A 42 5.25 5.11 -4.31
CA TYR A 42 6.40 5.20 -3.42
C TYR A 42 6.14 4.55 -2.06
N TYR A 43 4.95 4.73 -1.51
CA TYR A 43 4.61 4.25 -0.18
C TYR A 43 3.28 3.51 -0.13
N GLY A 44 2.24 4.07 -0.72
CA GLY A 44 0.87 3.57 -0.59
C GLY A 44 0.71 2.16 -1.13
N VAL A 45 1.20 1.88 -2.34
CA VAL A 45 1.08 0.54 -2.92
C VAL A 45 1.88 -0.49 -2.13
N LYS A 46 3.05 -0.12 -1.59
CA LYS A 46 3.88 -1.03 -0.80
C LYS A 46 3.20 -1.37 0.52
N ALA A 47 2.63 -0.37 1.18
CA ALA A 47 1.86 -0.60 2.40
C ALA A 47 0.63 -1.47 2.13
N MET A 48 -0.06 -1.25 1.02
CA MET A 48 -1.21 -2.07 0.65
C MET A 48 -0.81 -3.52 0.35
N THR A 49 0.34 -3.73 -0.28
CA THR A 49 0.86 -5.08 -0.53
C THR A 49 1.07 -5.80 0.80
N LEU A 50 1.69 -5.14 1.78
CA LEU A 50 1.87 -5.72 3.11
C LEU A 50 0.52 -6.00 3.78
N PHE A 51 -0.42 -5.05 3.71
CA PHE A 51 -1.75 -5.20 4.29
C PHE A 51 -2.46 -6.44 3.73
N ARG A 52 -2.44 -6.61 2.41
CA ARG A 52 -3.02 -7.78 1.75
C ARG A 52 -2.36 -9.08 2.19
N SER A 53 -1.04 -9.06 2.32
CA SER A 53 -0.26 -10.20 2.77
C SER A 53 -0.64 -10.59 4.20
N LEU A 54 -0.78 -9.62 5.10
CA LEU A 54 -1.18 -9.88 6.48
C LEU A 54 -2.58 -10.47 6.56
N LEU A 55 -3.51 -9.98 5.77
CA LEU A 55 -4.87 -10.54 5.73
C LEU A 55 -4.87 -11.97 5.22
N ALA A 56 -4.08 -12.26 4.19
CA ALA A 56 -3.95 -13.62 3.65
C ALA A 56 -3.34 -14.57 4.68
N ASP A 57 -2.47 -14.08 5.54
CA ASP A 57 -1.82 -14.87 6.58
C ASP A 57 -2.68 -14.99 7.85
N GLY A 58 -3.90 -14.49 7.83
CA GLY A 58 -4.84 -14.66 8.94
C GLY A 58 -4.76 -13.58 10.01
N ALA A 59 -4.36 -12.37 9.65
CA ALA A 59 -4.38 -11.25 10.59
C ALA A 59 -5.78 -11.06 11.16
N PRO A 60 -5.89 -10.61 12.44
CA PRO A 60 -7.21 -10.39 13.05
C PRO A 60 -8.06 -9.40 12.27
N THR A 61 -9.35 -9.67 12.21
CA THR A 61 -10.33 -8.78 11.57
C THR A 61 -11.36 -8.32 12.60
N PRO A 62 -11.93 -7.12 12.43
CA PRO A 62 -11.72 -6.19 11.33
C PRO A 62 -10.34 -5.55 11.35
N ALA A 63 -9.81 -5.23 10.17
CA ALA A 63 -8.52 -4.56 9.99
C ALA A 63 -8.73 -3.27 9.21
N VAL A 64 -7.87 -2.26 9.49
CA VAL A 64 -7.99 -0.94 8.87
C VAL A 64 -6.69 -0.59 8.16
N PHE A 65 -6.80 -0.17 6.91
CA PHE A 65 -5.70 0.42 6.16
C PHE A 65 -5.78 1.93 6.29
N TRP A 66 -4.71 2.54 6.82
CA TRP A 66 -4.66 3.99 6.98
C TRP A 66 -4.02 4.62 5.74
N HIS A 67 -4.83 5.32 4.94
CA HIS A 67 -4.36 6.01 3.74
C HIS A 67 -3.80 7.37 4.13
N THR A 68 -2.51 7.58 3.91
CA THR A 68 -1.82 8.79 4.39
C THR A 68 -1.65 9.88 3.35
N GLY A 69 -2.16 9.69 2.14
CA GLY A 69 -2.08 10.71 1.08
C GLY A 69 -1.32 10.22 -0.14
N GLY A 70 -0.56 11.14 -0.76
CA GLY A 70 0.21 10.79 -1.95
C GLY A 70 -0.58 10.92 -3.26
N ILE A 71 -1.72 11.62 -3.26
CA ILE A 71 -2.58 11.72 -4.43
C ILE A 71 -1.87 12.36 -5.62
N ALA A 72 -1.05 13.38 -5.39
CA ALA A 72 -0.34 14.05 -6.48
C ALA A 72 0.59 13.08 -7.21
N ALA A 73 1.36 12.29 -6.46
CA ALA A 73 2.24 11.27 -7.04
C ALA A 73 1.44 10.17 -7.73
N ALA A 74 0.32 9.76 -7.13
CA ALA A 74 -0.55 8.75 -7.70
C ALA A 74 -1.16 9.20 -9.03
N LEU A 75 -1.58 10.46 -9.12
CA LEU A 75 -2.10 11.02 -10.37
C LEU A 75 -1.04 11.07 -11.46
N THR A 76 0.21 11.40 -11.11
CA THR A 76 1.32 11.36 -12.05
C THR A 76 1.53 9.95 -12.60
N THR A 77 1.52 8.96 -11.74
CA THR A 77 1.66 7.55 -12.13
C THR A 77 0.52 7.14 -13.05
N LEU A 78 -0.70 7.48 -12.71
CA LEU A 78 -1.88 7.16 -13.51
C LEU A 78 -1.80 7.78 -14.90
N THR A 79 -1.38 9.05 -14.97
CA THR A 79 -1.22 9.76 -16.24
C THR A 79 -0.17 9.10 -17.11
N ARG A 80 0.97 8.72 -16.55
CA ARG A 80 2.01 8.01 -17.30
C ARG A 80 1.53 6.66 -17.79
N GLY A 81 0.76 5.97 -16.97
CA GLY A 81 0.18 4.69 -17.35
C GLY A 81 -0.83 4.78 -18.47
N ALA A 82 -1.45 5.96 -18.66
CA ALA A 82 -2.42 6.19 -19.72
C ALA A 82 -1.78 6.48 -21.09
N THR A 83 -0.50 6.78 -21.10
CA THR A 83 0.24 7.04 -22.33
C THR A 83 1.03 5.84 -22.79
#